data_790270d1a17207d387b5e669128344e8
#
_entry.id   790270d1a17207d387b5e669128344e8
#
_cell.length_a   1.000
_cell.length_b   1.000
_cell.length_c   1.000
_cell.angle_alpha   90.00
_cell.angle_beta   90.00
_cell.angle_gamma   90.00
#
_symmetry.space_group_name_H-M   'P 1'
#
loop_
_entity.id
_entity.type
_entity.pdbx_description
1 polymer ?
#
loop_
_entity_poly.entity_id
_entity_poly.type
_entity_poly.pdbx_seq_one_letter_code
_entity_poly.pdbx_strand_id
1 'polypeptide(L)'
;GEILMKNDEKIIFRLAKIDDAEKLVEIYAPYVKNTNITFEYEVPIIDEFKQRITKIMSKFPYILACIGDEIVGYTYASTFRERQAYNWCVETSIYINEKYQGRKIGEILYTKLEAILKLQNITNLVASITYPNPQSIAFHEKFNYKKIAHFTKCGYKQNCWYDMVFMEKMINKHETLAKEIIYLPDLDKNLVEKILKK
;
A
#
# COMPACT_ATOMS: atom_id res chain seq x y z
N GLY A 1 11.61 15.17 -0.40
CA GLY A 1 12.77 15.20 -1.30
C GLY A 1 12.36 15.09 -2.75
N GLU A 2 12.82 15.98 -3.55
CA GLU A 2 12.63 15.97 -5.00
C GLU A 2 13.52 14.87 -5.58
N ILE A 3 12.94 13.87 -6.21
CA ILE A 3 13.69 12.85 -6.93
C ILE A 3 13.58 13.19 -8.40
N LEU A 4 14.70 13.67 -8.96
CA LEU A 4 14.84 13.93 -10.39
C LEU A 4 14.95 12.57 -11.12
N MET A 5 14.05 12.33 -12.04
CA MET A 5 14.09 11.24 -13.01
C MET A 5 14.98 11.66 -14.19
N LYS A 6 15.42 10.71 -15.04
CA LYS A 6 16.33 10.93 -16.17
C LYS A 6 15.96 12.08 -17.14
N ASN A 7 14.82 12.76 -16.99
CA ASN A 7 14.34 13.86 -17.82
C ASN A 7 13.91 15.08 -16.98
N ASP A 8 14.55 15.38 -15.84
CA ASP A 8 14.21 16.50 -14.94
C ASP A 8 12.74 16.52 -14.43
N GLU A 9 12.03 15.40 -14.51
CA GLU A 9 10.67 15.29 -14.01
C GLU A 9 10.66 15.06 -12.49
N LYS A 10 9.99 15.96 -11.78
CA LYS A 10 9.85 15.95 -10.34
C LYS A 10 8.70 15.05 -9.91
N ILE A 11 8.96 14.07 -9.03
CA ILE A 11 7.91 13.27 -8.41
C ILE A 11 7.45 13.93 -7.13
N ILE A 12 6.14 14.13 -7.00
CA ILE A 12 5.48 14.65 -5.79
C ILE A 12 4.69 13.52 -5.13
N PHE A 13 4.77 13.45 -3.81
CA PHE A 13 4.02 12.49 -2.99
C PHE A 13 2.99 13.25 -2.16
N ARG A 14 1.75 12.79 -2.21
CA ARG A 14 0.64 13.39 -1.47
C ARG A 14 -0.38 12.35 -1.03
N LEU A 15 -1.23 12.73 -0.08
CA LEU A 15 -2.38 11.91 0.27
C LEU A 15 -3.42 11.92 -0.87
N ALA A 16 -4.14 10.81 -1.00
CA ALA A 16 -5.22 10.68 -1.95
C ALA A 16 -6.41 11.60 -1.58
N LYS A 17 -7.18 11.95 -2.60
CA LYS A 17 -8.49 12.59 -2.49
C LYS A 17 -9.54 11.69 -3.15
N ILE A 18 -10.79 11.85 -2.79
CA ILE A 18 -11.88 11.07 -3.38
C ILE A 18 -11.93 11.23 -4.91
N ASP A 19 -11.65 12.43 -5.42
CA ASP A 19 -11.62 12.73 -6.85
C ASP A 19 -10.48 12.04 -7.62
N ASP A 20 -9.51 11.45 -6.93
CA ASP A 20 -8.45 10.66 -7.56
C ASP A 20 -8.93 9.26 -8.01
N ALA A 21 -10.11 8.83 -7.58
CA ALA A 21 -10.58 7.46 -7.76
C ALA A 21 -10.55 6.98 -9.22
N GLU A 22 -10.95 7.81 -10.17
CA GLU A 22 -10.97 7.47 -11.61
C GLU A 22 -9.55 7.12 -12.11
N LYS A 23 -8.57 7.97 -11.81
CA LYS A 23 -7.16 7.74 -12.19
C LYS A 23 -6.56 6.52 -11.47
N LEU A 24 -6.94 6.27 -10.22
CA LEU A 24 -6.49 5.11 -9.46
C LEU A 24 -7.06 3.80 -10.02
N VAL A 25 -8.32 3.80 -10.43
CA VAL A 25 -8.93 2.65 -11.12
C VAL A 25 -8.20 2.34 -12.43
N GLU A 26 -7.78 3.35 -13.18
CA GLU A 26 -6.99 3.16 -14.41
C GLU A 26 -5.65 2.45 -14.16
N ILE A 27 -4.99 2.72 -13.03
CA ILE A 27 -3.75 2.02 -12.63
C ILE A 27 -4.06 0.59 -12.19
N TYR A 28 -5.13 0.38 -11.45
CA TYR A 28 -5.52 -0.91 -10.88
C TYR A 28 -6.12 -1.88 -11.89
N ALA A 29 -6.87 -1.37 -12.88
CA ALA A 29 -7.58 -2.18 -13.86
C ALA A 29 -6.71 -3.22 -14.60
N PRO A 30 -5.49 -2.90 -15.08
CA PRO A 30 -4.63 -3.88 -15.72
C PRO A 30 -4.25 -5.06 -14.78
N TYR A 31 -4.06 -4.79 -13.50
CA TYR A 31 -3.78 -5.82 -12.50
C TYR A 31 -4.96 -6.78 -12.30
N VAL A 32 -6.18 -6.25 -12.33
CA VAL A 32 -7.40 -7.08 -12.25
C VAL A 32 -7.58 -7.92 -13.51
N LYS A 33 -7.48 -7.31 -14.70
CA LYS A 33 -7.80 -7.94 -15.99
C LYS A 33 -6.73 -8.92 -16.46
N ASN A 34 -5.45 -8.60 -16.26
CA ASN A 34 -4.34 -9.22 -16.95
C ASN A 34 -3.38 -10.00 -16.03
N THR A 35 -3.58 -9.96 -14.73
CA THR A 35 -2.67 -10.59 -13.76
C THR A 35 -3.41 -11.35 -12.67
N ASN A 36 -2.65 -12.15 -11.92
CA ASN A 36 -3.06 -12.80 -10.69
C ASN A 36 -2.58 -12.06 -9.42
N ILE A 37 -1.98 -10.88 -9.59
CA ILE A 37 -1.44 -10.07 -8.48
C ILE A 37 -2.56 -9.66 -7.52
N THR A 38 -3.75 -9.34 -8.04
CA THR A 38 -4.98 -9.24 -7.26
C THR A 38 -5.93 -10.38 -7.60
N PHE A 39 -6.69 -10.87 -6.63
CA PHE A 39 -7.70 -11.91 -6.86
C PHE A 39 -9.07 -11.37 -7.25
N GLU A 40 -9.23 -10.06 -7.40
CA GLU A 40 -10.45 -9.49 -7.97
C GLU A 40 -10.64 -9.91 -9.42
N TYR A 41 -11.87 -10.27 -9.79
CA TYR A 41 -12.25 -10.71 -11.14
C TYR A 41 -12.70 -9.54 -12.00
N GLU A 42 -13.39 -8.59 -11.39
CA GLU A 42 -13.95 -7.43 -12.05
C GLU A 42 -13.31 -6.15 -11.54
N VAL A 43 -13.10 -5.21 -12.46
CA VAL A 43 -12.60 -3.88 -12.09
C VAL A 43 -13.68 -3.16 -11.29
N PRO A 44 -13.37 -2.65 -10.08
CA PRO A 44 -14.33 -1.88 -9.31
C PRO A 44 -14.83 -0.66 -10.08
N ILE A 45 -16.11 -0.34 -9.94
CA ILE A 45 -16.64 0.92 -10.45
C ILE A 45 -16.06 2.09 -9.64
N ILE A 46 -16.08 3.29 -10.24
CA ILE A 46 -15.48 4.49 -9.63
C ILE A 46 -16.09 4.80 -8.27
N ASP A 47 -17.40 4.70 -8.11
CA ASP A 47 -18.08 4.97 -6.84
C ASP A 47 -17.67 3.99 -5.73
N GLU A 48 -17.51 2.72 -6.05
CA GLU A 48 -16.98 1.73 -5.10
C GLU A 48 -15.54 2.08 -4.71
N PHE A 49 -14.72 2.47 -5.66
CA PHE A 49 -13.34 2.84 -5.39
C PHE A 49 -13.24 4.10 -4.51
N LYS A 50 -14.11 5.09 -4.73
CA LYS A 50 -14.27 6.25 -3.83
C LYS A 50 -14.57 5.84 -2.39
N GLN A 51 -15.47 4.86 -2.22
CA GLN A 51 -15.80 4.33 -0.89
C GLN A 51 -14.60 3.63 -0.25
N ARG A 52 -13.81 2.88 -1.01
CA ARG A 52 -12.57 2.24 -0.53
C ARG A 52 -11.56 3.28 -0.05
N ILE A 53 -11.33 4.35 -0.81
CA ILE A 53 -10.44 5.45 -0.41
C ILE A 53 -10.93 6.10 0.89
N THR A 54 -12.21 6.42 0.97
CA THR A 54 -12.81 7.05 2.16
C THR A 54 -12.66 6.17 3.40
N LYS A 55 -12.96 4.88 3.27
CA LYS A 55 -12.84 3.91 4.38
C LYS A 55 -11.39 3.80 4.85
N ILE A 56 -10.44 3.67 3.94
CA ILE A 56 -9.02 3.57 4.27
C ILE A 56 -8.54 4.84 4.96
N MET A 57 -8.80 6.01 4.40
CA MET A 57 -8.29 7.28 4.91
C MET A 57 -8.98 7.74 6.20
N SER A 58 -10.08 7.13 6.59
CA SER A 58 -10.64 7.32 7.94
C SER A 58 -9.72 6.79 9.03
N LYS A 59 -8.77 5.92 8.69
CA LYS A 59 -7.86 5.26 9.62
C LYS A 59 -6.39 5.37 9.23
N PHE A 60 -6.05 5.13 7.95
CA PHE A 60 -4.67 4.92 7.50
C PHE A 60 -4.31 5.76 6.28
N PRO A 61 -2.99 5.95 6.02
CA PRO A 61 -2.54 6.69 4.86
C PRO A 61 -2.88 6.00 3.54
N TYR A 62 -3.23 6.81 2.56
CA TYR A 62 -3.33 6.45 1.15
C TYR A 62 -2.48 7.46 0.37
N ILE A 63 -1.29 7.04 -0.08
CA ILE A 63 -0.26 7.93 -0.62
C ILE A 63 -0.14 7.72 -2.13
N LEU A 64 -0.15 8.81 -2.87
CA LEU A 64 0.03 8.85 -4.31
C LEU A 64 1.41 9.37 -4.67
N ALA A 65 2.03 8.80 -5.71
CA ALA A 65 3.17 9.36 -6.41
C ALA A 65 2.68 10.00 -7.70
N CYS A 66 3.01 11.27 -7.92
CA CYS A 66 2.53 12.06 -9.05
C CYS A 66 3.69 12.71 -9.81
N ILE A 67 3.58 12.71 -11.14
CA ILE A 67 4.43 13.49 -12.05
C ILE A 67 3.52 14.46 -12.77
N GLY A 68 3.61 15.76 -12.44
CA GLY A 68 2.61 16.72 -12.90
C GLY A 68 1.20 16.29 -12.44
N ASP A 69 0.27 16.20 -13.36
CA ASP A 69 -1.11 15.77 -13.11
C ASP A 69 -1.31 14.26 -13.20
N GLU A 70 -0.28 13.49 -13.59
CA GLU A 70 -0.35 12.04 -13.73
C GLU A 70 -0.04 11.34 -12.41
N ILE A 71 -0.92 10.43 -11.98
CA ILE A 71 -0.65 9.51 -10.86
C ILE A 71 0.12 8.32 -11.45
N VAL A 72 1.33 8.06 -10.95
CA VAL A 72 2.21 7.00 -11.45
C VAL A 72 2.28 5.79 -10.53
N GLY A 73 1.76 5.89 -9.34
CA GLY A 73 1.68 4.80 -8.37
C GLY A 73 1.03 5.23 -7.08
N TYR A 74 0.66 4.26 -6.27
CA TYR A 74 0.06 4.49 -4.96
C TYR A 74 0.32 3.35 -3.99
N THR A 75 0.23 3.67 -2.70
CA THR A 75 0.31 2.71 -1.61
C THR A 75 -0.67 3.09 -0.52
N TYR A 76 -1.14 2.11 0.21
CA TYR A 76 -2.01 2.33 1.36
C TYR A 76 -1.87 1.21 2.39
N ALA A 77 -2.33 1.48 3.60
CA ALA A 77 -2.56 0.47 4.61
C ALA A 77 -4.05 0.29 4.84
N SER A 78 -4.47 -0.91 5.17
CA SER A 78 -5.86 -1.24 5.48
C SER A 78 -5.96 -2.12 6.71
N THR A 79 -7.16 -2.22 7.27
CA THR A 79 -7.44 -3.09 8.42
C THR A 79 -7.09 -4.54 8.10
N PHE A 80 -6.23 -5.15 8.92
CA PHE A 80 -5.89 -6.55 8.78
C PHE A 80 -7.08 -7.46 9.13
N ARG A 81 -7.69 -7.24 10.27
CA ARG A 81 -8.91 -7.91 10.74
C ARG A 81 -9.77 -6.97 11.57
N GLU A 82 -11.08 -7.15 11.55
CA GLU A 82 -12.05 -6.21 12.13
C GLU A 82 -12.10 -6.19 13.67
N ARG A 83 -11.62 -7.23 14.36
CA ARG A 83 -11.64 -7.26 15.82
C ARG A 83 -10.60 -6.31 16.41
N GLN A 84 -10.98 -5.57 17.45
CA GLN A 84 -10.15 -4.54 18.09
C GLN A 84 -8.76 -5.00 18.52
N ALA A 85 -8.60 -6.26 18.91
CA ALA A 85 -7.30 -6.82 19.28
C ALA A 85 -6.27 -6.76 18.13
N TYR A 86 -6.71 -6.61 16.88
CA TYR A 86 -5.84 -6.49 15.70
C TYR A 86 -5.55 -5.04 15.28
N ASN A 87 -5.99 -4.04 16.04
CA ASN A 87 -5.87 -2.63 15.64
C ASN A 87 -4.42 -2.17 15.38
N TRP A 88 -3.44 -2.83 15.97
CA TRP A 88 -2.01 -2.51 15.79
C TRP A 88 -1.36 -3.22 14.60
N CYS A 89 -2.10 -4.07 13.91
CA CYS A 89 -1.66 -4.78 12.72
C CYS A 89 -2.42 -4.29 11.49
N VAL A 90 -1.70 -3.93 10.44
CA VAL A 90 -2.30 -3.46 9.18
C VAL A 90 -1.77 -4.25 7.99
N GLU A 91 -2.57 -4.34 6.93
CA GLU A 91 -2.14 -4.87 5.64
C GLU A 91 -1.65 -3.72 4.76
N THR A 92 -0.49 -3.89 4.13
CA THR A 92 0.08 -2.91 3.19
C THR A 92 -0.12 -3.37 1.75
N SER A 93 -0.46 -2.42 0.87
CA SER A 93 -0.68 -2.64 -0.56
C SER A 93 0.02 -1.57 -1.37
N ILE A 94 0.52 -1.95 -2.54
CA ILE A 94 1.22 -1.05 -3.44
C ILE A 94 0.95 -1.42 -4.90
N TYR A 95 0.67 -0.42 -5.73
CA TYR A 95 0.46 -0.58 -7.17
C TYR A 95 1.18 0.54 -7.91
N ILE A 96 1.98 0.16 -8.89
CA ILE A 96 2.71 1.10 -9.75
C ILE A 96 2.15 0.99 -11.17
N ASN A 97 1.96 2.13 -11.83
CA ASN A 97 1.62 2.15 -13.25
C ASN A 97 2.72 1.42 -14.03
N GLU A 98 2.33 0.50 -14.90
CA GLU A 98 3.25 -0.38 -15.66
C GLU A 98 4.36 0.39 -16.38
N LYS A 99 4.06 1.59 -16.89
CA LYS A 99 5.02 2.47 -17.58
C LYS A 99 6.15 2.98 -16.67
N TYR A 100 5.93 2.96 -15.36
CA TYR A 100 6.81 3.53 -14.35
C TYR A 100 7.46 2.50 -13.44
N GLN A 101 7.29 1.22 -13.73
CA GLN A 101 7.95 0.14 -12.97
C GLN A 101 9.48 0.20 -13.11
N GLY A 102 10.18 -0.28 -12.08
CA GLY A 102 11.65 -0.28 -12.06
C GLY A 102 12.32 1.06 -11.77
N ARG A 103 11.56 2.09 -11.43
CA ARG A 103 12.07 3.47 -11.18
C ARG A 103 12.18 3.83 -9.69
N LYS A 104 12.21 2.86 -8.80
CA LYS A 104 12.30 3.03 -7.33
C LYS A 104 11.13 3.77 -6.68
N ILE A 105 10.04 4.03 -7.40
CA ILE A 105 8.86 4.73 -6.88
C ILE A 105 8.24 3.94 -5.72
N GLY A 106 8.15 2.62 -5.87
CA GLY A 106 7.62 1.74 -4.82
C GLY A 106 8.41 1.78 -3.53
N GLU A 107 9.73 1.84 -3.62
CA GLU A 107 10.61 1.94 -2.44
C GLU A 107 10.33 3.23 -1.66
N ILE A 108 10.13 4.34 -2.36
CA ILE A 108 9.87 5.64 -1.74
C ILE A 108 8.47 5.67 -1.14
N LEU A 109 7.48 5.15 -1.86
CA LEU A 109 6.10 5.04 -1.36
C LEU A 109 6.04 4.22 -0.06
N TYR A 110 6.68 3.06 -0.01
CA TYR A 110 6.72 2.24 1.21
C TYR A 110 7.46 2.91 2.35
N THR A 111 8.57 3.60 2.07
CA THR A 111 9.31 4.34 3.09
C THR A 111 8.44 5.40 3.76
N LYS A 112 7.66 6.13 2.95
CA LYS A 112 6.73 7.16 3.46
C LYS A 112 5.55 6.55 4.19
N LEU A 113 4.97 5.48 3.66
CA LEU A 113 3.88 4.76 4.31
C LEU A 113 4.28 4.27 5.70
N GLU A 114 5.41 3.58 5.80
CA GLU A 114 5.91 3.05 7.06
C GLU A 114 6.21 4.16 8.06
N ALA A 115 6.76 5.29 7.63
CA ALA A 115 7.04 6.43 8.51
C ALA A 115 5.75 7.01 9.12
N ILE A 116 4.67 7.13 8.35
CA ILE A 116 3.39 7.60 8.87
C ILE A 116 2.75 6.56 9.80
N LEU A 117 2.73 5.29 9.40
CA LEU A 117 2.20 4.19 10.24
C LEU A 117 2.94 4.08 11.59
N LYS A 118 4.23 4.37 11.59
CA LYS A 118 5.04 4.40 12.82
C LYS A 118 4.57 5.50 13.77
N LEU A 119 4.20 6.68 13.26
CA LEU A 119 3.59 7.77 14.05
C LEU A 119 2.23 7.38 14.61
N GLN A 120 1.50 6.51 13.94
CA GLN A 120 0.18 6.02 14.37
C GLN A 120 0.25 4.96 15.48
N ASN A 121 1.44 4.55 15.90
CA ASN A 121 1.69 3.45 16.86
C ASN A 121 1.34 2.06 16.30
N ILE A 122 1.29 1.89 14.99
CA ILE A 122 1.18 0.57 14.35
C ILE A 122 2.45 -0.23 14.66
N THR A 123 2.28 -1.50 15.01
CA THR A 123 3.40 -2.40 15.33
C THR A 123 3.70 -3.38 14.20
N ASN A 124 2.68 -3.97 13.59
CA ASN A 124 2.83 -5.03 12.60
C ASN A 124 2.31 -4.62 11.23
N LEU A 125 3.12 -4.86 10.22
CA LEU A 125 2.73 -4.77 8.81
C LEU A 125 2.65 -6.17 8.23
N VAL A 126 1.60 -6.45 7.46
CA VAL A 126 1.42 -7.70 6.72
C VAL A 126 1.22 -7.37 5.25
N ALA A 127 1.91 -8.08 4.37
CA ALA A 127 1.68 -8.05 2.93
C ALA A 127 1.19 -9.42 2.47
N SER A 128 0.09 -9.44 1.73
CA SER A 128 -0.47 -10.64 1.10
C SER A 128 -0.03 -10.68 -0.36
N ILE A 129 0.71 -11.71 -0.74
CA ILE A 129 1.33 -11.81 -2.07
C ILE A 129 0.89 -13.10 -2.72
N THR A 130 0.29 -13.02 -3.92
CA THR A 130 0.00 -14.20 -4.74
C THR A 130 1.30 -14.90 -5.11
N TYR A 131 1.35 -16.20 -4.94
CA TYR A 131 2.55 -17.00 -5.20
C TYR A 131 2.34 -17.92 -6.41
N PRO A 132 3.30 -18.05 -7.34
CA PRO A 132 4.62 -17.41 -7.31
C PRO A 132 4.58 -15.94 -7.77
N ASN A 133 5.38 -15.10 -7.11
CA ASN A 133 5.63 -13.72 -7.51
C ASN A 133 7.02 -13.31 -6.98
N PRO A 134 8.11 -13.75 -7.64
CA PRO A 134 9.47 -13.52 -7.14
C PRO A 134 9.82 -12.04 -7.04
N GLN A 135 9.30 -11.20 -7.93
CA GLN A 135 9.56 -9.76 -7.93
C GLN A 135 8.98 -9.09 -6.68
N SER A 136 7.72 -9.38 -6.34
CA SER A 136 7.08 -8.81 -5.15
C SER A 136 7.71 -9.34 -3.85
N ILE A 137 8.04 -10.64 -3.81
CA ILE A 137 8.72 -11.24 -2.65
C ILE A 137 10.07 -10.58 -2.42
N ALA A 138 10.90 -10.43 -3.47
CA ALA A 138 12.21 -9.78 -3.38
C ALA A 138 12.08 -8.31 -2.96
N PHE A 139 11.08 -7.59 -3.47
CA PHE A 139 10.79 -6.21 -3.06
C PHE A 139 10.49 -6.12 -1.56
N HIS A 140 9.64 -7.00 -1.04
CA HIS A 140 9.29 -7.02 0.39
C HIS A 140 10.45 -7.48 1.27
N GLU A 141 11.25 -8.46 0.84
CA GLU A 141 12.47 -8.88 1.55
C GLU A 141 13.46 -7.72 1.68
N LYS A 142 13.61 -6.90 0.63
CA LYS A 142 14.46 -5.69 0.66
C LYS A 142 13.97 -4.68 1.71
N PHE A 143 12.67 -4.62 1.99
CA PHE A 143 12.08 -3.83 3.07
C PHE A 143 12.08 -4.54 4.43
N ASN A 144 12.81 -5.65 4.57
CA ASN A 144 12.90 -6.44 5.79
C ASN A 144 11.59 -7.13 6.21
N TYR A 145 10.68 -7.38 5.28
CA TYR A 145 9.58 -8.29 5.50
C TYR A 145 10.09 -9.74 5.47
N LYS A 146 9.49 -10.59 6.28
CA LYS A 146 9.80 -12.02 6.36
C LYS A 146 8.56 -12.84 6.05
N LYS A 147 8.71 -13.91 5.27
CA LYS A 147 7.61 -14.84 5.01
C LYS A 147 7.22 -15.56 6.30
N ILE A 148 5.93 -15.53 6.65
CA ILE A 148 5.38 -16.13 7.87
C ILE A 148 4.33 -17.19 7.59
N ALA A 149 3.71 -17.20 6.41
CA ALA A 149 2.69 -18.17 6.05
C ALA A 149 2.68 -18.43 4.54
N HIS A 150 2.29 -19.64 4.17
CA HIS A 150 2.10 -20.08 2.79
C HIS A 150 0.79 -20.88 2.70
N PHE A 151 -0.19 -20.35 1.99
CA PHE A 151 -1.50 -20.97 1.78
C PHE A 151 -1.53 -21.62 0.40
N THR A 152 -1.66 -22.95 0.36
CA THR A 152 -1.62 -23.71 -0.88
C THR A 152 -2.95 -23.67 -1.59
N LYS A 153 -2.94 -23.28 -2.88
CA LYS A 153 -4.12 -23.29 -3.77
C LYS A 153 -5.38 -22.66 -3.15
N CYS A 154 -5.19 -21.55 -2.45
CA CYS A 154 -6.28 -20.86 -1.75
C CYS A 154 -7.06 -19.88 -2.64
N GLY A 155 -6.58 -19.56 -3.83
CA GLY A 155 -7.22 -18.66 -4.79
C GLY A 155 -7.34 -19.29 -6.18
N TYR A 156 -8.45 -19.00 -6.87
CA TYR A 156 -8.68 -19.45 -8.24
C TYR A 156 -8.95 -18.26 -9.14
N LYS A 157 -8.18 -18.08 -10.19
CA LYS A 157 -8.36 -17.00 -11.17
C LYS A 157 -7.74 -17.39 -12.50
N GLN A 158 -8.34 -16.95 -13.62
CA GLN A 158 -7.83 -17.21 -14.98
C GLN A 158 -7.58 -18.70 -15.23
N ASN A 159 -8.54 -19.54 -14.81
CA ASN A 159 -8.49 -21.00 -14.92
C ASN A 159 -7.29 -21.65 -14.22
N CYS A 160 -6.74 -21.03 -13.19
CA CYS A 160 -5.60 -21.52 -12.45
C CYS A 160 -5.77 -21.34 -10.94
N TRP A 161 -5.29 -22.33 -10.16
CA TRP A 161 -5.17 -22.24 -8.71
C TRP A 161 -3.85 -21.59 -8.34
N TYR A 162 -3.91 -20.66 -7.41
CA TYR A 162 -2.75 -19.93 -6.89
C TYR A 162 -2.61 -20.08 -5.38
N ASP A 163 -1.35 -20.12 -4.95
CA ASP A 163 -1.01 -20.00 -3.55
C ASP A 163 -0.99 -18.53 -3.13
N MET A 164 -1.01 -18.29 -1.82
CA MET A 164 -0.83 -16.98 -1.21
C MET A 164 0.23 -17.08 -0.14
N VAL A 165 1.17 -16.13 -0.13
CA VAL A 165 2.13 -15.99 0.98
C VAL A 165 1.85 -14.72 1.75
N PHE A 166 2.01 -14.80 3.08
CA PHE A 166 2.02 -13.64 3.95
C PHE A 166 3.45 -13.33 4.35
N MET A 167 3.80 -12.05 4.25
CA MET A 167 5.06 -11.51 4.74
C MET A 167 4.78 -10.46 5.79
N GLU A 168 5.60 -10.39 6.84
CA GLU A 168 5.41 -9.43 7.93
C GLU A 168 6.66 -8.61 8.21
N LYS A 169 6.45 -7.42 8.76
CA LYS A 169 7.48 -6.53 9.29
C LYS A 169 6.96 -5.84 10.54
N MET A 170 7.81 -5.73 11.54
CA MET A 170 7.51 -4.97 12.76
C MET A 170 8.19 -3.60 12.69
N ILE A 171 7.43 -2.53 12.92
CA ILE A 171 7.92 -1.15 12.81
C ILE A 171 7.96 -0.40 14.15
N ASN A 172 7.28 -0.91 15.16
CA ASN A 172 7.33 -0.43 16.54
C ASN A 172 7.49 -1.60 17.52
N LYS A 173 7.97 -1.30 18.71
CA LYS A 173 8.09 -2.30 19.79
C LYS A 173 6.69 -2.68 20.31
N HIS A 174 6.55 -3.94 20.70
CA HIS A 174 5.38 -4.44 21.46
C HIS A 174 5.60 -4.10 22.94
N GLU A 175 5.18 -2.91 23.35
CA GLU A 175 5.27 -2.48 24.74
C GLU A 175 4.32 -3.29 25.63
N THR A 176 4.67 -3.46 26.90
CA THR A 176 3.81 -4.16 27.88
C THR A 176 2.42 -3.54 27.97
N LEU A 177 2.37 -2.22 27.90
CA LEU A 177 1.14 -1.44 27.76
C LEU A 177 1.11 -0.85 26.34
N ALA A 178 0.22 -1.36 25.50
CA ALA A 178 0.10 -0.90 24.12
C ALA A 178 -0.28 0.59 24.06
N LYS A 179 0.43 1.35 23.23
CA LYS A 179 0.07 2.74 22.96
C LYS A 179 -1.22 2.78 22.13
N GLU A 180 -2.05 3.76 22.38
CA GLU A 180 -3.27 3.98 21.60
C GLU A 180 -2.94 4.26 20.13
N ILE A 181 -3.77 3.73 19.23
CA ILE A 181 -3.67 4.04 17.80
C ILE A 181 -4.13 5.48 17.58
N ILE A 182 -3.33 6.21 16.83
CA ILE A 182 -3.71 7.55 16.34
C ILE A 182 -4.13 7.39 14.89
N TYR A 183 -5.42 7.52 14.60
CA TYR A 183 -5.91 7.44 13.24
C TYR A 183 -5.47 8.65 12.40
N LEU A 184 -5.36 8.49 11.09
CA LEU A 184 -4.83 9.50 10.18
C LEU A 184 -5.42 10.90 10.38
N PRO A 185 -6.75 11.11 10.54
CA PRO A 185 -7.31 12.44 10.75
C PRO A 185 -6.82 13.14 12.02
N ASP A 186 -6.37 12.38 13.02
CA ASP A 186 -5.92 12.88 14.33
C ASP A 186 -4.40 13.06 14.41
N LEU A 187 -3.65 12.66 13.38
CA LEU A 187 -2.20 12.90 13.31
C LEU A 187 -1.90 14.39 13.10
N ASP A 188 -0.75 14.82 13.62
CA ASP A 188 -0.21 16.13 13.31
C ASP A 188 0.06 16.26 11.80
N LYS A 189 -0.70 17.13 11.14
CA LYS A 189 -0.64 17.35 9.69
C LYS A 189 0.73 17.82 9.23
N ASN A 190 1.43 18.60 10.06
CA ASN A 190 2.77 19.10 9.72
C ASN A 190 3.79 17.95 9.68
N LEU A 191 3.69 16.98 10.60
CA LEU A 191 4.55 15.79 10.59
C LEU A 191 4.28 14.92 9.35
N VAL A 192 3.02 14.73 8.99
CA VAL A 192 2.63 13.97 7.78
C VAL A 192 3.18 14.66 6.53
N GLU A 193 2.95 15.97 6.38
CA GLU A 193 3.46 16.75 5.26
C GLU A 193 5.00 16.70 5.15
N LYS A 194 5.70 16.79 6.27
CA LYS A 194 7.16 16.68 6.32
C LYS A 194 7.66 15.33 5.78
N ILE A 195 6.97 14.24 6.13
CA ILE A 195 7.28 12.89 5.62
C ILE A 195 7.05 12.84 4.11
N LEU A 196 5.92 13.36 3.63
CA LEU A 196 5.55 13.32 2.21
C LEU A 196 6.51 14.17 1.35
N LYS A 197 7.07 15.25 1.88
CA LYS A 197 7.99 16.15 1.16
C LYS A 197 9.47 15.77 1.23
N LYS A 198 9.85 14.88 2.13
CA LYS A 198 11.22 14.35 2.23
C LYS A 198 11.55 13.41 1.07
#